data_a18f5077bce793b9d6c6f22deac33afa
#
_entry.id   a18f5077bce793b9d6c6f22deac33afa
#
_cell.length_a   1.000
_cell.length_b   1.000
_cell.length_c   1.000
_cell.angle_alpha   90.00
_cell.angle_beta   90.00
_cell.angle_gamma   90.00
#
_symmetry.space_group_name_H-M   'P 1'
#
loop_
_entity.id
_entity.type
_entity.pdbx_description
1 polymer ?
#
loop_
_entity_poly.entity_id
_entity_poly.type
_entity_poly.pdbx_seq_one_letter_code
_entity_poly.pdbx_strand_id
1 'polypeptide(L)'
;MNIILSTFIFGMGDDFSIFIMEGLLYKYKTGKKLLDPHKTAIFFSAFTMIVGIGALVFARHPALHSIAIITILGMFAVVLVAYTAEPVIFNAFVTKPTSQGRPPFTLWAILRNIVFYIPPVLGSAFILLLSFVAMLVPAKKSSRQAAIGWMLHRACRILVGYAAFIHPKRIGPDGELIRSWNGEAGVIVANHQSSLDIIMILATFPKVKFMVADWVLTSPLFGVISRFLGYYSRSEGYEKSLERLRVDVADGWCLAVFPEGTRSLNGKIKRFHKGAFYLASQVGVPVIPVVFYGNWRIAPKNQGFNMTEGIAVTEVMAPVSTISAEYHELTVRISSLVKAEYAELCRKYDSPVNPYFRKALVSSYIYKGPVTEWYVKVKTKMEDSYSFFHSVLPREGRITDIGCGMGQMDFMLSMYCPERRIIGIDYDADKIAVAQNSWLLKNLPDLEFRCGNASECELPESNAFVISDMLHYLDPQAQEALIRRCAEKLLPGGMILVRDSDSENAKGQKVTALSEVFSTRILAFNRTQGELNFISHSRMETIASTVGLKMTVRSNDAVTSNTFYILKF
;
A
#
# COMPACT_ATOMS: atom_id res chain seq x y z
N MET A 1 -40.90 18.19 27.56
CA MET A 1 -41.38 18.31 26.17
C MET A 1 -40.24 18.49 25.18
N ASN A 2 -39.27 19.37 25.43
CA ASN A 2 -38.10 19.58 24.52
C ASN A 2 -37.21 18.33 24.32
N ILE A 3 -37.09 17.45 25.34
CA ILE A 3 -36.28 16.22 25.25
C ILE A 3 -36.90 15.23 24.24
N ILE A 4 -38.21 15.03 24.27
CA ILE A 4 -38.90 14.13 23.34
C ILE A 4 -38.78 14.63 21.91
N LEU A 5 -38.90 15.93 21.70
CA LEU A 5 -38.80 16.55 20.40
C LEU A 5 -37.36 16.48 19.84
N SER A 6 -36.36 16.74 20.69
CA SER A 6 -34.95 16.61 20.27
C SER A 6 -34.60 15.17 19.93
N THR A 7 -35.10 14.18 20.68
CA THR A 7 -34.90 12.75 20.36
C THR A 7 -35.53 12.39 19.02
N PHE A 8 -36.68 12.93 18.71
CA PHE A 8 -37.36 12.70 17.43
C PHE A 8 -36.62 13.32 16.24
N ILE A 9 -36.15 14.58 16.38
CA ILE A 9 -35.36 15.24 15.34
C ILE A 9 -34.00 14.52 15.14
N PHE A 10 -33.39 14.03 16.22
CA PHE A 10 -32.16 13.25 16.17
C PHE A 10 -32.38 11.94 15.42
N GLY A 11 -33.45 11.17 15.73
CA GLY A 11 -33.72 9.91 15.04
C GLY A 11 -33.93 10.08 13.55
N MET A 12 -34.63 11.11 13.13
CA MET A 12 -34.82 11.41 11.71
C MET A 12 -33.51 11.92 11.05
N GLY A 13 -32.70 12.65 11.81
CA GLY A 13 -31.35 13.05 11.34
C GLY A 13 -30.46 11.87 11.02
N ASP A 14 -30.48 10.87 11.89
CA ASP A 14 -29.75 9.63 11.69
C ASP A 14 -30.23 8.88 10.44
N ASP A 15 -31.55 8.78 10.21
CA ASP A 15 -32.07 8.14 9.01
C ASP A 15 -31.64 8.85 7.72
N PHE A 16 -31.69 10.17 7.68
CA PHE A 16 -31.24 10.95 6.51
C PHE A 16 -29.73 10.82 6.28
N SER A 17 -28.94 10.82 7.35
CA SER A 17 -27.49 10.57 7.30
C SER A 17 -27.19 9.19 6.77
N ILE A 18 -27.92 8.15 7.21
CA ILE A 18 -27.76 6.78 6.73
C ILE A 18 -28.01 6.70 5.22
N PHE A 19 -29.10 7.30 4.70
CA PHE A 19 -29.42 7.29 3.27
C PHE A 19 -28.37 8.03 2.43
N ILE A 20 -27.90 9.19 2.87
CA ILE A 20 -26.83 9.91 2.17
C ILE A 20 -25.53 9.08 2.17
N MET A 21 -25.16 8.52 3.32
CA MET A 21 -23.96 7.70 3.44
C MET A 21 -24.06 6.44 2.59
N GLU A 22 -25.22 5.77 2.56
CA GLU A 22 -25.44 4.60 1.70
C GLU A 22 -25.25 4.94 0.22
N GLY A 23 -25.83 6.06 -0.25
CA GLY A 23 -25.66 6.53 -1.62
C GLY A 23 -24.20 6.85 -1.97
N LEU A 24 -23.44 7.45 -1.03
CA LEU A 24 -22.02 7.74 -1.20
C LEU A 24 -21.17 6.45 -1.23
N LEU A 25 -21.43 5.52 -0.31
CA LEU A 25 -20.75 4.22 -0.23
C LEU A 25 -21.05 3.37 -1.46
N TYR A 26 -22.29 3.34 -1.92
CA TYR A 26 -22.67 2.60 -3.13
C TYR A 26 -21.94 3.12 -4.36
N LYS A 27 -21.90 4.45 -4.53
CA LYS A 27 -21.11 5.08 -5.61
C LYS A 27 -19.63 4.75 -5.50
N TYR A 28 -19.08 4.79 -4.30
CA TYR A 28 -17.66 4.45 -4.06
C TYR A 28 -17.37 2.98 -4.36
N LYS A 29 -18.28 2.07 -3.99
CA LYS A 29 -18.16 0.63 -4.20
C LYS A 29 -18.25 0.23 -5.67
N THR A 30 -19.27 0.77 -6.39
CA THR A 30 -19.68 0.28 -7.72
C THR A 30 -19.46 1.27 -8.85
N GLY A 31 -19.14 2.53 -8.57
CA GLY A 31 -19.11 3.61 -9.55
C GLY A 31 -20.48 4.12 -10.00
N LYS A 32 -21.56 3.41 -9.67
CA LYS A 32 -22.95 3.78 -10.06
C LYS A 32 -23.51 4.85 -9.13
N LYS A 33 -24.32 5.77 -9.67
CA LYS A 33 -24.95 6.86 -8.90
C LYS A 33 -26.26 6.40 -8.29
N LEU A 34 -26.35 6.37 -6.96
CA LEU A 34 -27.58 6.12 -6.19
C LEU A 34 -27.94 7.32 -5.28
N LEU A 35 -27.07 8.31 -5.19
CA LEU A 35 -27.22 9.43 -4.28
C LEU A 35 -28.40 10.34 -4.64
N ASP A 36 -28.65 10.57 -5.94
CA ASP A 36 -29.72 11.49 -6.38
C ASP A 36 -31.13 11.01 -6.01
N PRO A 37 -31.50 9.71 -6.22
CA PRO A 37 -32.76 9.16 -5.70
C PRO A 37 -32.90 9.28 -4.17
N HIS A 38 -31.81 9.02 -3.41
CA HIS A 38 -31.82 9.14 -1.94
C HIS A 38 -32.08 10.59 -1.51
N LYS A 39 -31.38 11.55 -2.13
CA LYS A 39 -31.62 12.98 -1.88
C LYS A 39 -33.08 13.35 -2.15
N THR A 40 -33.65 12.91 -3.26
CA THR A 40 -35.05 13.18 -3.60
C THR A 40 -35.99 12.61 -2.55
N ALA A 41 -35.78 11.38 -2.08
CA ALA A 41 -36.57 10.75 -1.03
C ALA A 41 -36.49 11.52 0.30
N ILE A 42 -35.29 11.92 0.71
CA ILE A 42 -35.05 12.74 1.92
C ILE A 42 -35.77 14.08 1.81
N PHE A 43 -35.68 14.75 0.64
CA PHE A 43 -36.35 16.03 0.42
C PHE A 43 -37.86 15.91 0.61
N PHE A 44 -38.51 14.94 -0.03
CA PHE A 44 -39.96 14.76 0.12
C PHE A 44 -40.36 14.35 1.53
N SER A 45 -39.59 13.50 2.21
CA SER A 45 -39.82 13.14 3.60
C SER A 45 -39.75 14.36 4.52
N ALA A 46 -38.66 15.13 4.44
CA ALA A 46 -38.48 16.35 5.22
C ALA A 46 -39.56 17.39 4.92
N PHE A 47 -39.90 17.58 3.63
CA PHE A 47 -40.97 18.50 3.20
C PHE A 47 -42.32 18.13 3.78
N THR A 48 -42.72 16.86 3.68
CA THR A 48 -43.99 16.36 4.23
C THR A 48 -44.06 16.58 5.74
N MET A 49 -42.98 16.34 6.45
CA MET A 49 -42.88 16.60 7.90
C MET A 49 -42.98 18.09 8.24
N ILE A 50 -42.27 18.93 7.51
CA ILE A 50 -42.32 20.40 7.72
C ILE A 50 -43.74 20.91 7.47
N VAL A 51 -44.42 20.43 6.45
CA VAL A 51 -45.82 20.82 6.15
C VAL A 51 -46.78 20.31 7.24
N GLY A 52 -46.67 19.02 7.64
CA GLY A 52 -47.52 18.41 8.64
C GLY A 52 -47.42 19.06 10.02
N ILE A 53 -46.21 19.22 10.53
CA ILE A 53 -45.95 19.85 11.84
C ILE A 53 -46.02 21.39 11.72
N GLY A 54 -45.66 21.93 10.56
CA GLY A 54 -45.72 23.37 10.29
C GLY A 54 -47.08 24.00 10.46
N ALA A 55 -48.15 23.24 10.23
CA ALA A 55 -49.51 23.68 10.51
C ALA A 55 -49.71 24.13 11.98
N LEU A 56 -48.95 23.55 12.91
CA LEU A 56 -48.98 23.92 14.33
C LEU A 56 -48.34 25.29 14.64
N VAL A 57 -47.67 25.92 13.69
CA VAL A 57 -47.20 27.30 13.82
C VAL A 57 -48.34 28.27 14.04
N PHE A 58 -49.51 27.96 13.49
CA PHE A 58 -50.74 28.77 13.66
C PHE A 58 -51.54 28.41 14.92
N ALA A 59 -51.09 27.46 15.74
CA ALA A 59 -51.75 27.06 16.95
C ALA A 59 -51.68 28.17 18.01
N ARG A 60 -52.80 28.44 18.70
CA ARG A 60 -52.85 29.42 19.79
C ARG A 60 -52.12 28.96 21.06
N HIS A 61 -51.88 27.65 21.20
CA HIS A 61 -51.20 27.11 22.38
C HIS A 61 -49.67 27.29 22.27
N PRO A 62 -49.03 28.00 23.22
CA PRO A 62 -47.58 28.34 23.12
C PRO A 62 -46.68 27.13 22.96
N ALA A 63 -47.01 26.01 23.60
CA ALA A 63 -46.24 24.79 23.51
C ALA A 63 -46.27 24.16 22.09
N LEU A 64 -47.43 24.17 21.42
CA LEU A 64 -47.57 23.64 20.05
C LEU A 64 -46.82 24.52 19.05
N HIS A 65 -46.92 25.83 19.20
CA HIS A 65 -46.17 26.80 18.40
C HIS A 65 -44.67 26.60 18.54
N SER A 66 -44.16 26.44 19.78
CA SER A 66 -42.72 26.18 20.03
C SER A 66 -42.25 24.86 19.42
N ILE A 67 -43.09 23.78 19.51
CA ILE A 67 -42.79 22.49 18.90
C ILE A 67 -42.62 22.65 17.38
N ALA A 68 -43.53 23.35 16.72
CA ALA A 68 -43.51 23.55 15.28
C ALA A 68 -42.23 24.28 14.84
N ILE A 69 -41.87 25.39 15.50
CA ILE A 69 -40.68 26.17 15.16
C ILE A 69 -39.41 25.35 15.35
N ILE A 70 -39.27 24.67 16.50
CA ILE A 70 -38.09 23.85 16.78
C ILE A 70 -37.96 22.71 15.77
N THR A 71 -39.06 22.07 15.39
CA THR A 71 -39.05 20.98 14.40
C THR A 71 -38.65 21.49 13.02
N ILE A 72 -39.22 22.60 12.55
CA ILE A 72 -38.90 23.17 11.26
C ILE A 72 -37.41 23.55 11.19
N LEU A 73 -36.89 24.26 12.19
CA LEU A 73 -35.49 24.67 12.26
C LEU A 73 -34.57 23.46 12.37
N GLY A 74 -34.91 22.47 13.20
CA GLY A 74 -34.15 21.24 13.37
C GLY A 74 -34.11 20.42 12.08
N MET A 75 -35.24 20.23 11.41
CA MET A 75 -35.30 19.51 10.12
C MET A 75 -34.48 20.20 9.03
N PHE A 76 -34.59 21.54 8.94
CA PHE A 76 -33.78 22.30 7.99
C PHE A 76 -32.30 22.13 8.25
N ALA A 77 -31.87 22.24 9.52
CA ALA A 77 -30.47 22.05 9.90
C ALA A 77 -29.99 20.64 9.58
N VAL A 78 -30.77 19.60 9.89
CA VAL A 78 -30.41 18.19 9.59
C VAL A 78 -30.25 17.96 8.10
N VAL A 79 -31.23 18.41 7.28
CA VAL A 79 -31.15 18.28 5.82
C VAL A 79 -29.94 19.03 5.28
N LEU A 80 -29.68 20.24 5.76
CA LEU A 80 -28.52 21.04 5.34
C LEU A 80 -27.21 20.31 5.64
N VAL A 81 -27.05 19.75 6.84
CA VAL A 81 -25.87 18.99 7.25
C VAL A 81 -25.70 17.74 6.38
N ALA A 82 -26.76 16.94 6.22
CA ALA A 82 -26.74 15.72 5.42
C ALA A 82 -26.38 15.98 3.95
N TYR A 83 -26.87 17.08 3.38
CA TYR A 83 -26.61 17.42 1.98
C TYR A 83 -25.26 18.09 1.72
N THR A 84 -24.68 18.73 2.73
CA THR A 84 -23.43 19.52 2.57
C THR A 84 -22.25 18.91 3.30
N ALA A 85 -22.34 18.78 4.62
CA ALA A 85 -21.21 18.36 5.45
C ALA A 85 -20.78 16.90 5.19
N GLU A 86 -21.74 15.97 5.14
CA GLU A 86 -21.42 14.55 4.94
C GLU A 86 -20.74 14.26 3.60
N PRO A 87 -21.24 14.74 2.44
CA PRO A 87 -20.55 14.56 1.18
C PRO A 87 -19.15 15.21 1.14
N VAL A 88 -18.98 16.36 1.78
CA VAL A 88 -17.68 17.05 1.86
C VAL A 88 -16.69 16.23 2.70
N ILE A 89 -17.11 15.75 3.86
CA ILE A 89 -16.29 14.91 4.75
C ILE A 89 -15.94 13.60 4.03
N PHE A 90 -16.92 12.90 3.45
CA PHE A 90 -16.69 11.67 2.71
C PHE A 90 -15.74 11.88 1.53
N ASN A 91 -15.91 12.97 0.80
CA ASN A 91 -15.00 13.31 -0.29
C ASN A 91 -13.56 13.54 0.21
N ALA A 92 -13.39 14.28 1.30
CA ALA A 92 -12.07 14.60 1.85
C ALA A 92 -11.31 13.35 2.36
N PHE A 93 -12.02 12.44 3.04
CA PHE A 93 -11.41 11.28 3.70
C PHE A 93 -11.43 10.00 2.86
N VAL A 94 -12.34 9.86 1.90
CA VAL A 94 -12.52 8.64 1.11
C VAL A 94 -12.27 8.89 -0.37
N THR A 95 -13.11 9.71 -1.03
CA THR A 95 -13.12 9.81 -2.50
C THR A 95 -11.84 10.46 -3.04
N LYS A 96 -11.42 11.58 -2.47
CA LYS A 96 -10.22 12.31 -2.92
C LYS A 96 -8.93 11.50 -2.76
N PRO A 97 -8.64 10.87 -1.62
CA PRO A 97 -7.48 10.00 -1.49
C PRO A 97 -7.51 8.85 -2.50
N THR A 98 -8.63 8.14 -2.62
CA THR A 98 -8.73 6.95 -3.47
C THR A 98 -8.67 7.27 -4.97
N SER A 99 -9.19 8.42 -5.40
CA SER A 99 -9.02 8.88 -6.78
C SER A 99 -7.56 9.19 -7.13
N GLN A 100 -6.73 9.46 -6.13
CA GLN A 100 -5.29 9.70 -6.28
C GLN A 100 -4.44 8.44 -6.08
N GLY A 101 -5.04 7.25 -6.07
CA GLY A 101 -4.34 5.98 -5.84
C GLY A 101 -3.82 5.81 -4.41
N ARG A 102 -4.57 6.31 -3.42
CA ARG A 102 -4.23 6.24 -1.99
C ARG A 102 -5.33 5.52 -1.22
N PRO A 103 -4.99 4.84 -0.10
CA PRO A 103 -6.02 4.26 0.75
C PRO A 103 -6.92 5.35 1.36
N PRO A 104 -8.19 5.03 1.64
CA PRO A 104 -9.08 5.94 2.36
C PRO A 104 -8.58 6.11 3.80
N PHE A 105 -8.87 7.27 4.41
CA PHE A 105 -8.58 7.49 5.81
C PHE A 105 -9.55 6.70 6.69
N THR A 106 -9.01 6.04 7.70
CA THR A 106 -9.77 5.42 8.79
C THR A 106 -9.38 6.09 10.11
N LEU A 107 -10.26 6.06 11.10
CA LEU A 107 -9.96 6.58 12.43
C LEU A 107 -8.69 5.95 13.01
N TRP A 108 -8.51 4.63 12.81
CA TRP A 108 -7.32 3.91 13.26
C TRP A 108 -6.03 4.40 12.56
N ALA A 109 -6.10 4.68 11.25
CA ALA A 109 -4.96 5.23 10.52
C ALA A 109 -4.59 6.64 11.04
N ILE A 110 -5.58 7.47 11.33
CA ILE A 110 -5.36 8.81 11.91
C ILE A 110 -4.69 8.70 13.29
N LEU A 111 -5.25 7.88 14.20
CA LEU A 111 -4.69 7.68 15.54
C LEU A 111 -3.25 7.14 15.49
N ARG A 112 -3.00 6.13 14.67
CA ARG A 112 -1.66 5.58 14.46
C ARG A 112 -0.68 6.65 13.98
N ASN A 113 -1.08 7.49 13.04
CA ASN A 113 -0.23 8.55 12.51
C ASN A 113 0.05 9.62 13.58
N ILE A 114 -0.94 10.02 14.36
CA ILE A 114 -0.76 10.96 15.48
C ILE A 114 0.27 10.38 16.47
N VAL A 115 0.09 9.13 16.89
CA VAL A 115 1.02 8.45 17.82
C VAL A 115 2.43 8.38 17.24
N PHE A 116 2.59 8.18 15.93
CA PHE A 116 3.92 8.14 15.31
C PHE A 116 4.58 9.53 15.21
N TYR A 117 3.82 10.60 14.92
CA TYR A 117 4.40 11.92 14.69
C TYR A 117 4.68 12.70 15.99
N ILE A 118 3.99 12.40 17.09
CA ILE A 118 4.23 13.06 18.39
C ILE A 118 5.68 12.86 18.89
N PRO A 119 6.23 11.63 18.98
CA PRO A 119 7.59 11.43 19.47
C PRO A 119 8.68 12.15 18.67
N PRO A 120 8.68 12.16 17.31
CA PRO A 120 9.65 12.94 16.55
C PRO A 120 9.58 14.45 16.81
N VAL A 121 8.37 14.99 16.94
CA VAL A 121 8.19 16.44 17.22
C VAL A 121 8.72 16.78 18.60
N LEU A 122 8.33 16.04 19.63
CA LEU A 122 8.81 16.26 21.01
C LEU A 122 10.31 15.96 21.12
N GLY A 123 10.80 14.90 20.50
CA GLY A 123 12.22 14.56 20.44
C GLY A 123 13.05 15.64 19.75
N SER A 124 12.56 16.20 18.64
CA SER A 124 13.23 17.30 17.94
C SER A 124 13.28 18.57 18.80
N ALA A 125 12.19 18.89 19.50
CA ALA A 125 12.15 20.02 20.43
C ALA A 125 13.14 19.82 21.60
N PHE A 126 13.21 18.60 22.14
CA PHE A 126 14.15 18.26 23.20
C PHE A 126 15.61 18.33 22.73
N ILE A 127 15.94 17.78 21.56
CA ILE A 127 17.29 17.86 20.98
C ILE A 127 17.66 19.31 20.66
N LEU A 128 16.68 20.12 20.22
CA LEU A 128 16.88 21.55 20.02
C LEU A 128 17.28 22.25 21.33
N LEU A 129 16.55 22.00 22.42
CA LEU A 129 16.88 22.53 23.75
C LEU A 129 18.28 22.11 24.18
N LEU A 130 18.62 20.81 24.02
CA LEU A 130 19.96 20.30 24.34
C LEU A 130 21.05 20.93 23.48
N SER A 131 20.75 21.24 22.20
CA SER A 131 21.69 21.94 21.33
C SER A 131 22.00 23.35 21.83
N PHE A 132 20.99 24.08 22.33
CA PHE A 132 21.20 25.37 22.97
C PHE A 132 22.05 25.26 24.27
N VAL A 133 21.75 24.26 25.11
CA VAL A 133 22.56 24.01 26.33
C VAL A 133 23.98 23.65 25.94
N ALA A 134 24.19 22.80 24.91
CA ALA A 134 25.52 22.46 24.44
C ALA A 134 26.33 23.64 23.90
N MET A 135 25.69 24.71 23.41
CA MET A 135 26.38 25.93 22.99
C MET A 135 26.97 26.67 24.17
N LEU A 136 26.41 26.54 25.38
CA LEU A 136 26.87 27.18 26.60
C LEU A 136 28.03 26.43 27.28
N VAL A 137 28.24 25.16 26.91
CA VAL A 137 29.31 24.34 27.49
C VAL A 137 30.67 24.74 26.89
N PRO A 138 31.69 25.03 27.69
CA PRO A 138 33.04 25.40 27.23
C PRO A 138 33.81 24.15 26.72
N ALA A 139 33.39 23.60 25.58
CA ALA A 139 33.99 22.43 24.93
C ALA A 139 34.27 22.72 23.45
N LYS A 140 35.18 21.94 22.85
CA LYS A 140 35.46 22.04 21.40
C LYS A 140 34.18 21.84 20.58
N LYS A 141 34.03 22.61 19.51
CA LYS A 141 32.85 22.56 18.61
C LYS A 141 32.62 21.13 18.07
N SER A 142 33.68 20.41 17.67
CA SER A 142 33.61 19.03 17.17
C SER A 142 33.06 18.05 18.23
N SER A 143 33.48 18.18 19.49
CA SER A 143 32.96 17.34 20.59
C SER A 143 31.47 17.58 20.85
N ARG A 144 31.02 18.85 20.83
CA ARG A 144 29.61 19.21 20.98
C ARG A 144 28.77 18.67 19.82
N GLN A 145 29.25 18.79 18.58
CA GLN A 145 28.58 18.25 17.41
C GLN A 145 28.50 16.71 17.48
N ALA A 146 29.57 16.05 17.91
CA ALA A 146 29.59 14.59 18.08
C ALA A 146 28.55 14.12 19.12
N ALA A 147 28.42 14.83 20.26
CA ALA A 147 27.44 14.50 21.29
C ALA A 147 26.00 14.64 20.77
N ILE A 148 25.66 15.74 20.11
CA ILE A 148 24.33 15.97 19.54
C ILE A 148 24.06 14.97 18.39
N GLY A 149 25.04 14.70 17.52
CA GLY A 149 24.92 13.70 16.47
C GLY A 149 24.63 12.30 17.03
N TRP A 150 25.34 11.91 18.09
CA TRP A 150 25.09 10.63 18.77
C TRP A 150 23.69 10.57 19.40
N MET A 151 23.25 11.64 20.03
CA MET A 151 21.89 11.72 20.60
C MET A 151 20.83 11.60 19.51
N LEU A 152 21.00 12.28 18.38
CA LEU A 152 20.10 12.20 17.23
C LEU A 152 20.07 10.79 16.64
N HIS A 153 21.23 10.15 16.50
CA HIS A 153 21.36 8.74 16.10
C HIS A 153 20.56 7.80 17.03
N ARG A 154 20.74 7.96 18.35
CA ARG A 154 20.01 7.15 19.35
C ARG A 154 18.52 7.39 19.30
N ALA A 155 18.08 8.65 19.19
CA ALA A 155 16.67 9.02 19.09
C ALA A 155 16.02 8.42 17.83
N CYS A 156 16.69 8.52 16.67
CA CYS A 156 16.19 7.91 15.42
C CYS A 156 16.11 6.38 15.50
N ARG A 157 17.07 5.72 16.16
CA ARG A 157 17.02 4.26 16.39
C ARG A 157 15.84 3.86 17.27
N ILE A 158 15.60 4.60 18.35
CA ILE A 158 14.48 4.37 19.25
C ILE A 158 13.16 4.58 18.50
N LEU A 159 13.06 5.69 17.73
CA LEU A 159 11.88 5.99 16.94
C LEU A 159 11.52 4.89 15.94
N VAL A 160 12.50 4.43 15.17
CA VAL A 160 12.30 3.36 14.18
C VAL A 160 11.95 2.03 14.87
N GLY A 161 12.52 1.75 16.04
CA GLY A 161 12.21 0.55 16.83
C GLY A 161 10.85 0.63 17.54
N TYR A 162 10.41 1.83 17.92
CA TYR A 162 9.10 2.07 18.55
C TYR A 162 7.95 1.96 17.55
N ALA A 163 8.18 2.31 16.30
CA ALA A 163 7.16 2.30 15.26
C ALA A 163 6.80 0.86 14.85
N ALA A 164 5.84 0.25 15.56
CA ALA A 164 5.41 -1.14 15.37
C ALA A 164 4.95 -1.49 13.93
N PHE A 165 4.65 -0.49 13.10
CA PHE A 165 4.29 -0.67 11.70
C PHE A 165 5.49 -0.57 10.74
N ILE A 166 6.68 -0.22 11.23
CA ILE A 166 7.92 -0.26 10.44
C ILE A 166 8.70 -1.49 10.89
N HIS A 167 8.99 -2.38 9.95
CA HIS A 167 9.84 -3.55 10.19
C HIS A 167 11.24 -3.26 9.64
N PRO A 168 12.11 -2.59 10.42
CA PRO A 168 13.39 -2.11 9.92
C PRO A 168 14.41 -3.25 9.83
N LYS A 169 15.10 -3.33 8.69
CA LYS A 169 16.27 -4.19 8.49
C LYS A 169 17.45 -3.33 8.07
N ARG A 170 18.57 -3.45 8.78
CA ARG A 170 19.83 -2.79 8.43
C ARG A 170 20.84 -3.87 8.10
N ILE A 171 21.30 -3.88 6.87
CA ILE A 171 22.19 -4.91 6.32
C ILE A 171 23.53 -4.23 6.04
N GLY A 172 24.63 -4.88 6.43
CA GLY A 172 26.00 -4.44 6.18
C GLY A 172 26.56 -4.98 4.86
N PRO A 173 27.81 -4.62 4.52
CA PRO A 173 28.47 -5.01 3.27
C PRO A 173 28.67 -6.53 3.10
N ASP A 174 28.66 -7.26 4.17
CA ASP A 174 28.80 -8.73 4.24
C ASP A 174 27.43 -9.46 4.16
N GLY A 175 26.33 -8.71 4.01
CA GLY A 175 24.98 -9.23 4.01
C GLY A 175 24.39 -9.50 5.40
N GLU A 176 25.14 -9.26 6.46
CA GLU A 176 24.72 -9.49 7.84
C GLU A 176 23.94 -8.29 8.42
N LEU A 177 23.11 -8.57 9.43
CA LEU A 177 22.37 -7.52 10.11
C LEU A 177 23.30 -6.68 11.01
N ILE A 178 23.34 -5.37 10.75
CA ILE A 178 24.12 -4.42 11.53
C ILE A 178 23.26 -3.58 12.48
N ARG A 179 23.82 -3.21 13.62
CA ARG A 179 23.18 -2.26 14.54
C ARG A 179 23.42 -0.81 14.11
N SER A 180 24.63 -0.49 13.70
CA SER A 180 25.07 0.81 13.19
C SER A 180 26.34 0.64 12.38
N TRP A 181 26.62 1.61 11.51
CA TRP A 181 27.86 1.66 10.74
C TRP A 181 29.06 1.94 11.66
N ASN A 182 30.10 1.16 11.52
CA ASN A 182 31.37 1.28 12.24
C ASN A 182 32.59 1.23 11.30
N GLY A 183 32.36 1.28 9.99
CA GLY A 183 33.42 1.34 8.99
C GLY A 183 33.96 2.76 8.79
N GLU A 184 34.78 2.90 7.77
CA GLU A 184 35.44 4.17 7.42
C GLU A 184 34.43 5.28 7.07
N ALA A 185 34.86 6.52 7.28
CA ALA A 185 34.11 7.70 6.90
C ALA A 185 34.27 7.97 5.39
N GLY A 186 33.21 8.51 4.77
CA GLY A 186 33.19 8.80 3.34
C GLY A 186 31.92 9.52 2.89
N VAL A 187 31.68 9.51 1.60
CA VAL A 187 30.46 10.09 1.01
C VAL A 187 29.41 9.00 0.82
N ILE A 188 28.34 9.06 1.60
CA ILE A 188 27.18 8.19 1.48
C ILE A 188 26.35 8.66 0.28
N VAL A 189 26.07 7.73 -0.64
CA VAL A 189 25.21 7.94 -1.81
C VAL A 189 24.06 6.97 -1.75
N ALA A 190 22.82 7.51 -1.65
CA ALA A 190 21.63 6.69 -1.48
C ALA A 190 20.52 7.07 -2.47
N ASN A 191 19.68 6.10 -2.87
CA ASN A 191 18.43 6.40 -3.52
C ASN A 191 17.47 7.11 -2.57
N HIS A 192 16.57 7.95 -3.10
CA HIS A 192 15.68 8.79 -2.28
C HIS A 192 14.21 8.45 -2.49
N GLN A 193 13.64 7.71 -1.56
CA GLN A 193 12.25 7.23 -1.63
C GLN A 193 11.29 8.05 -0.77
N SER A 194 11.73 8.46 0.43
CA SER A 194 10.85 9.00 1.46
C SER A 194 11.59 9.95 2.40
N SER A 195 10.84 10.71 3.20
CA SER A 195 11.43 11.40 4.36
C SER A 195 11.94 10.41 5.43
N LEU A 196 11.46 9.19 5.43
CA LEU A 196 11.94 8.12 6.30
C LEU A 196 13.41 7.76 6.03
N ASP A 197 13.92 7.97 4.80
CA ASP A 197 15.31 7.70 4.43
C ASP A 197 16.31 8.46 5.31
N ILE A 198 15.99 9.72 5.64
CA ILE A 198 16.83 10.56 6.52
C ILE A 198 16.89 9.95 7.92
N ILE A 199 15.74 9.52 8.45
CA ILE A 199 15.66 8.89 9.77
C ILE A 199 16.43 7.56 9.77
N MET A 200 16.34 6.79 8.66
CA MET A 200 17.05 5.51 8.52
C MET A 200 18.57 5.71 8.42
N ILE A 201 19.06 6.74 7.69
CA ILE A 201 20.49 7.10 7.68
C ILE A 201 20.96 7.49 9.08
N LEU A 202 20.23 8.39 9.76
CA LEU A 202 20.56 8.79 11.12
C LEU A 202 20.55 7.62 12.11
N ALA A 203 19.63 6.66 11.93
CA ALA A 203 19.57 5.44 12.75
C ALA A 203 20.68 4.43 12.42
N THR A 204 21.38 4.56 11.28
CA THR A 204 22.43 3.65 10.83
C THR A 204 23.83 4.25 11.06
N PHE A 205 24.02 5.53 10.77
CA PHE A 205 25.33 6.21 10.83
C PHE A 205 25.40 7.14 12.04
N PRO A 206 26.25 6.86 13.05
CA PRO A 206 26.36 7.69 14.27
C PRO A 206 26.89 9.10 14.02
N LYS A 207 27.79 9.26 13.04
CA LYS A 207 28.38 10.53 12.64
C LYS A 207 28.04 10.79 11.17
N VAL A 208 26.95 11.51 10.90
CA VAL A 208 26.54 11.84 9.54
C VAL A 208 26.07 13.28 9.44
N LYS A 209 26.49 13.95 8.37
CA LYS A 209 26.02 15.26 7.94
C LYS A 209 25.33 15.10 6.59
N PHE A 210 24.35 15.94 6.29
CA PHE A 210 23.60 15.86 5.04
C PHE A 210 23.89 17.04 4.14
N MET A 211 23.91 16.79 2.83
CA MET A 211 23.74 17.85 1.84
C MET A 211 22.25 18.10 1.64
N VAL A 212 21.81 19.30 2.01
CA VAL A 212 20.37 19.65 2.05
C VAL A 212 20.05 20.85 1.15
N ALA A 213 18.79 21.01 0.82
CA ALA A 213 18.29 22.21 0.18
C ALA A 213 18.24 23.39 1.20
N ASP A 214 18.43 24.62 0.75
CA ASP A 214 18.58 25.80 1.59
C ASP A 214 17.41 26.03 2.54
N TRP A 215 16.19 25.72 2.10
CA TRP A 215 14.99 25.85 2.93
C TRP A 215 15.04 24.98 4.22
N VAL A 216 15.80 23.87 4.19
CA VAL A 216 16.00 23.01 5.38
C VAL A 216 16.79 23.77 6.44
N LEU A 217 17.84 24.50 6.02
CA LEU A 217 18.68 25.30 6.91
C LEU A 217 17.95 26.53 7.50
N THR A 218 16.95 27.03 6.80
CA THR A 218 16.10 28.16 7.26
C THR A 218 14.85 27.71 8.01
N SER A 219 14.54 26.41 8.00
CA SER A 219 13.38 25.85 8.71
C SER A 219 13.46 26.12 10.22
N PRO A 220 12.36 26.56 10.86
CA PRO A 220 12.36 26.87 12.29
C PRO A 220 12.63 25.64 13.18
N LEU A 221 12.19 24.44 12.77
CA LEU A 221 12.36 23.22 13.55
C LEU A 221 13.68 22.51 13.24
N PHE A 222 14.00 22.32 11.96
CA PHE A 222 15.17 21.54 11.55
C PHE A 222 16.42 22.40 11.32
N GLY A 223 16.24 23.67 10.97
CA GLY A 223 17.32 24.54 10.57
C GLY A 223 18.34 24.82 11.69
N VAL A 224 17.91 24.95 12.93
CA VAL A 224 18.82 25.19 14.06
C VAL A 224 19.73 23.99 14.27
N ILE A 225 19.17 22.77 14.31
CA ILE A 225 19.94 21.53 14.48
C ILE A 225 20.88 21.32 13.29
N SER A 226 20.38 21.54 12.07
CA SER A 226 21.15 21.37 10.84
C SER A 226 22.35 22.32 10.76
N ARG A 227 22.17 23.60 11.13
CA ARG A 227 23.24 24.60 11.21
C ARG A 227 24.24 24.26 12.32
N PHE A 228 23.75 23.83 13.48
CA PHE A 228 24.59 23.45 14.60
C PHE A 228 25.50 22.26 14.24
N LEU A 229 24.93 21.22 13.61
CA LEU A 229 25.67 20.05 13.13
C LEU A 229 26.55 20.37 11.92
N GLY A 230 26.34 21.49 11.26
CA GLY A 230 27.10 21.93 10.11
C GLY A 230 26.71 21.15 8.84
N TYR A 231 25.42 20.97 8.57
CA TYR A 231 24.98 20.36 7.30
C TYR A 231 25.35 21.25 6.12
N TYR A 232 25.48 20.63 4.95
CA TYR A 232 25.94 21.27 3.71
C TYR A 232 24.74 21.84 2.95
N SER A 233 24.88 23.09 2.46
CA SER A 233 23.90 23.68 1.55
C SER A 233 24.21 23.30 0.11
N ARG A 234 23.18 23.01 -0.67
CA ARG A 234 23.35 22.79 -2.11
C ARG A 234 23.87 24.02 -2.86
N SER A 235 23.57 25.23 -2.36
CA SER A 235 24.00 26.51 -2.95
C SER A 235 25.37 26.98 -2.49
N GLU A 236 26.00 26.29 -1.52
CA GLU A 236 27.27 26.71 -0.90
C GLU A 236 28.46 26.71 -1.89
N GLY A 237 28.36 25.98 -2.99
CA GLY A 237 29.44 25.77 -3.95
C GLY A 237 30.36 24.61 -3.59
N TYR A 238 31.04 24.08 -4.63
CA TYR A 238 31.86 22.88 -4.47
C TYR A 238 33.16 23.14 -3.68
N GLU A 239 33.83 24.27 -3.89
CA GLU A 239 35.12 24.59 -3.25
C GLU A 239 35.00 24.60 -1.71
N LYS A 240 34.03 25.35 -1.21
CA LYS A 240 33.77 25.44 0.22
C LYS A 240 33.33 24.09 0.80
N SER A 241 32.56 23.32 0.06
CA SER A 241 32.15 21.97 0.45
C SER A 241 33.34 21.01 0.52
N LEU A 242 34.34 21.14 -0.37
CA LEU A 242 35.56 20.32 -0.37
C LEU A 242 36.40 20.56 0.86
N GLU A 243 36.68 21.83 1.20
CA GLU A 243 37.46 22.17 2.41
C GLU A 243 36.82 21.59 3.67
N ARG A 244 35.51 21.76 3.80
CA ARG A 244 34.78 21.24 4.95
C ARG A 244 34.75 19.71 4.98
N LEU A 245 34.59 19.05 3.84
CA LEU A 245 34.52 17.59 3.75
C LEU A 245 35.84 16.94 4.20
N ARG A 246 36.99 17.52 3.85
CA ARG A 246 38.29 17.03 4.32
C ARG A 246 38.39 16.99 5.84
N VAL A 247 37.95 18.08 6.51
CA VAL A 247 37.96 18.17 7.97
C VAL A 247 36.95 17.18 8.57
N ASP A 248 35.72 17.14 8.03
CA ASP A 248 34.66 16.31 8.56
C ASP A 248 34.99 14.81 8.47
N VAL A 249 35.57 14.36 7.35
CA VAL A 249 35.96 12.96 7.19
C VAL A 249 37.14 12.61 8.10
N ALA A 250 38.11 13.51 8.29
CA ALA A 250 39.19 13.33 9.26
C ALA A 250 38.67 13.19 10.70
N ASP A 251 37.60 13.87 11.05
CA ASP A 251 36.88 13.76 12.32
C ASP A 251 35.94 12.53 12.40
N GLY A 252 35.87 11.72 11.34
CA GLY A 252 35.09 10.50 11.23
C GLY A 252 33.61 10.74 10.86
N TRP A 253 33.26 11.91 10.29
CA TRP A 253 31.92 12.19 9.80
C TRP A 253 31.74 11.74 8.35
N CYS A 254 30.61 11.10 8.05
CA CYS A 254 30.17 10.86 6.69
C CYS A 254 29.35 12.02 6.14
N LEU A 255 29.44 12.29 4.84
CA LEU A 255 28.53 13.18 4.13
C LEU A 255 27.47 12.36 3.39
N ALA A 256 26.20 12.48 3.75
CA ALA A 256 25.11 11.81 3.06
C ALA A 256 24.51 12.71 1.98
N VAL A 257 24.40 12.17 0.77
CA VAL A 257 23.84 12.84 -0.40
C VAL A 257 22.82 11.93 -1.09
N PHE A 258 21.68 12.52 -1.44
CA PHE A 258 20.70 11.88 -2.31
C PHE A 258 20.91 12.40 -3.75
N PRO A 259 21.62 11.67 -4.61
CA PRO A 259 22.03 12.19 -5.91
C PRO A 259 20.88 12.34 -6.91
N GLU A 260 19.69 11.83 -6.61
CA GLU A 260 18.47 12.05 -7.39
C GLU A 260 17.92 13.48 -7.26
N GLY A 261 18.32 14.23 -6.23
CA GLY A 261 17.90 15.59 -5.93
C GLY A 261 16.45 15.74 -5.46
N THR A 262 15.65 14.71 -5.54
CA THR A 262 14.23 14.69 -5.07
C THR A 262 13.77 13.27 -4.79
N ARG A 263 12.80 13.14 -3.87
CA ARG A 263 12.17 11.85 -3.55
C ARG A 263 11.43 11.25 -4.74
N SER A 264 11.47 9.93 -4.89
CA SER A 264 10.67 9.18 -5.85
C SER A 264 9.18 9.23 -5.51
N LEU A 265 8.32 9.15 -6.53
CA LEU A 265 6.86 9.05 -6.36
C LEU A 265 6.36 7.61 -6.40
N ASN A 266 7.10 6.72 -7.06
CA ASN A 266 6.69 5.34 -7.36
C ASN A 266 7.78 4.30 -7.04
N GLY A 267 8.78 4.67 -6.25
CA GLY A 267 9.90 3.80 -5.89
C GLY A 267 10.97 3.65 -6.95
N LYS A 268 10.77 4.09 -8.20
CA LYS A 268 11.79 4.00 -9.25
C LYS A 268 12.95 4.95 -8.98
N ILE A 269 14.17 4.45 -9.11
CA ILE A 269 15.41 5.21 -8.92
C ILE A 269 15.68 6.04 -10.17
N LYS A 270 15.82 7.35 -9.98
CA LYS A 270 16.11 8.32 -11.04
C LYS A 270 17.60 8.35 -11.40
N ARG A 271 17.96 9.21 -12.34
CA ARG A 271 19.34 9.48 -12.70
C ARG A 271 20.07 10.14 -11.54
N PHE A 272 21.31 9.71 -11.29
CA PHE A 272 22.20 10.29 -10.30
C PHE A 272 22.95 11.50 -10.84
N HIS A 273 22.95 12.59 -10.09
CA HIS A 273 23.79 13.76 -10.34
C HIS A 273 25.21 13.53 -9.85
N LYS A 274 26.17 14.09 -10.55
CA LYS A 274 27.60 13.81 -10.38
C LYS A 274 28.26 14.46 -9.16
N GLY A 275 27.62 15.45 -8.53
CA GLY A 275 28.23 16.31 -7.50
C GLY A 275 28.78 15.56 -6.28
N ALA A 276 28.07 14.53 -5.80
CA ALA A 276 28.55 13.73 -4.67
C ALA A 276 29.82 12.95 -5.00
N PHE A 277 29.90 12.40 -6.20
CA PHE A 277 31.03 11.63 -6.71
C PHE A 277 32.25 12.52 -6.97
N TYR A 278 32.01 13.72 -7.48
CA TYR A 278 33.04 14.76 -7.64
C TYR A 278 33.66 15.12 -6.29
N LEU A 279 32.85 15.42 -5.27
CA LEU A 279 33.33 15.72 -3.92
C LEU A 279 34.16 14.57 -3.34
N ALA A 280 33.69 13.33 -3.46
CA ALA A 280 34.40 12.16 -2.97
C ALA A 280 35.74 11.98 -3.65
N SER A 281 35.80 12.08 -4.98
CA SER A 281 37.05 11.93 -5.77
C SER A 281 38.08 13.04 -5.46
N GLN A 282 37.62 14.32 -5.35
CA GLN A 282 38.52 15.43 -5.06
C GLN A 282 39.11 15.39 -3.64
N VAL A 283 38.41 14.78 -2.69
CA VAL A 283 38.92 14.60 -1.33
C VAL A 283 39.70 13.28 -1.19
N GLY A 284 39.51 12.33 -2.10
CA GLY A 284 40.16 11.02 -2.05
C GLY A 284 39.52 10.08 -1.01
N VAL A 285 38.21 10.26 -0.72
CA VAL A 285 37.49 9.44 0.27
C VAL A 285 36.55 8.46 -0.43
N PRO A 286 36.24 7.29 0.17
CA PRO A 286 35.37 6.31 -0.47
C PRO A 286 33.93 6.83 -0.62
N VAL A 287 33.27 6.31 -1.65
CA VAL A 287 31.80 6.41 -1.75
C VAL A 287 31.19 5.18 -1.10
N ILE A 288 30.25 5.40 -0.18
CA ILE A 288 29.51 4.35 0.54
C ILE A 288 28.11 4.28 -0.08
N PRO A 289 27.83 3.31 -0.98
CA PRO A 289 26.50 3.17 -1.54
C PRO A 289 25.53 2.64 -0.49
N VAL A 290 24.34 3.22 -0.41
CA VAL A 290 23.28 2.78 0.48
C VAL A 290 21.98 2.61 -0.35
N VAL A 291 21.31 1.49 -0.14
CA VAL A 291 20.06 1.19 -0.85
C VAL A 291 18.90 1.15 0.14
N PHE A 292 17.89 1.97 -0.14
CA PHE A 292 16.62 1.92 0.58
C PHE A 292 15.58 1.14 -0.21
N TYR A 293 14.91 0.21 0.48
CA TYR A 293 13.75 -0.49 -0.02
C TYR A 293 12.56 -0.30 0.92
N GLY A 294 11.37 -0.12 0.35
CA GLY A 294 10.10 -0.11 1.07
C GLY A 294 9.69 1.24 1.67
N ASN A 295 10.61 2.17 1.86
CA ASN A 295 10.34 3.46 2.49
C ASN A 295 9.26 4.29 1.76
N TRP A 296 9.22 4.24 0.42
CA TRP A 296 8.21 4.94 -0.38
C TRP A 296 6.80 4.35 -0.21
N ARG A 297 6.69 3.06 0.14
CA ARG A 297 5.43 2.38 0.42
C ARG A 297 4.93 2.71 1.82
N ILE A 298 5.85 2.82 2.79
CA ILE A 298 5.52 3.10 4.20
C ILE A 298 5.15 4.56 4.39
N ALA A 299 5.95 5.49 3.88
CA ALA A 299 5.75 6.93 3.98
C ALA A 299 5.93 7.62 2.62
N PRO A 300 4.94 7.52 1.72
CA PRO A 300 5.04 8.03 0.37
C PRO A 300 5.16 9.56 0.32
N LYS A 301 5.85 10.06 -0.70
CA LYS A 301 5.89 11.50 -0.99
C LYS A 301 4.48 12.02 -1.28
N ASN A 302 4.13 13.19 -0.73
CA ASN A 302 2.86 13.88 -0.91
C ASN A 302 1.61 13.17 -0.35
N GLN A 303 1.76 12.17 0.50
CA GLN A 303 0.63 11.52 1.14
C GLN A 303 0.32 12.01 2.57
N GLY A 304 0.97 13.08 3.00
CA GLY A 304 0.73 13.67 4.32
C GLY A 304 0.95 12.66 5.45
N PHE A 305 -0.02 12.56 6.35
CA PHE A 305 0.01 11.69 7.53
C PHE A 305 -0.46 10.25 7.24
N ASN A 306 -0.41 9.76 6.00
CA ASN A 306 -0.88 8.40 5.69
C ASN A 306 0.29 7.42 5.61
N MET A 307 0.78 6.98 6.77
CA MET A 307 1.77 5.92 6.86
C MET A 307 1.12 4.55 6.81
N THR A 308 1.77 3.60 6.15
CA THR A 308 1.34 2.20 6.07
C THR A 308 2.35 1.27 6.74
N GLU A 309 1.94 0.04 7.05
CA GLU A 309 2.83 -0.97 7.59
C GLU A 309 3.68 -1.58 6.47
N GLY A 310 4.97 -1.88 6.75
CA GLY A 310 5.83 -2.53 5.78
C GLY A 310 7.25 -2.77 6.24
N ILE A 311 8.01 -3.52 5.44
CA ILE A 311 9.44 -3.75 5.64
C ILE A 311 10.22 -2.55 5.08
N ALA A 312 11.08 -1.96 5.91
CA ALA A 312 12.02 -0.91 5.54
C ALA A 312 13.44 -1.47 5.58
N VAL A 313 14.09 -1.60 4.44
CA VAL A 313 15.49 -2.05 4.37
C VAL A 313 16.40 -0.86 4.16
N THR A 314 17.49 -0.83 4.91
CA THR A 314 18.66 0.01 4.69
C THR A 314 19.84 -0.93 4.47
N GLU A 315 20.28 -1.08 3.26
CA GLU A 315 21.45 -1.87 2.92
C GLU A 315 22.63 -0.97 2.66
N VAL A 316 23.69 -1.16 3.45
CA VAL A 316 24.96 -0.46 3.30
C VAL A 316 25.88 -1.39 2.53
N MET A 317 26.23 -1.00 1.32
CA MET A 317 27.10 -1.78 0.46
C MET A 317 28.57 -1.52 0.78
N ALA A 318 29.47 -2.34 0.26
CA ALA A 318 30.91 -2.16 0.42
C ALA A 318 31.35 -0.77 -0.10
N PRO A 319 32.17 -0.03 0.66
CA PRO A 319 32.73 1.24 0.22
C PRO A 319 33.50 1.08 -1.10
N VAL A 320 33.29 2.02 -2.00
CA VAL A 320 33.96 2.04 -3.32
C VAL A 320 35.06 3.10 -3.30
N SER A 321 36.29 2.69 -3.52
CA SER A 321 37.42 3.60 -3.61
C SER A 321 37.27 4.58 -4.78
N THR A 322 37.67 5.83 -4.56
CA THR A 322 37.72 6.88 -5.57
C THR A 322 39.08 7.09 -6.18
N ILE A 323 40.10 6.36 -5.69
CA ILE A 323 41.47 6.46 -6.16
C ILE A 323 41.54 5.92 -7.59
N SER A 324 42.10 6.70 -8.50
CA SER A 324 42.26 6.38 -9.93
C SER A 324 40.99 6.21 -10.75
N ALA A 325 39.80 6.58 -10.20
CA ALA A 325 38.56 6.53 -10.92
C ALA A 325 38.06 7.93 -11.28
N GLU A 326 37.68 8.15 -12.54
CA GLU A 326 37.04 9.38 -12.94
C GLU A 326 35.63 9.46 -12.33
N TYR A 327 35.26 10.60 -11.77
CA TYR A 327 33.97 10.78 -11.09
C TYR A 327 32.77 10.54 -12.00
N HIS A 328 32.90 10.70 -13.31
CA HIS A 328 31.87 10.36 -14.29
C HIS A 328 31.61 8.85 -14.36
N GLU A 329 32.68 8.08 -14.52
CA GLU A 329 32.60 6.60 -14.55
C GLU A 329 32.10 6.05 -13.22
N LEU A 330 32.60 6.62 -12.12
CA LEU A 330 32.17 6.28 -10.77
C LEU A 330 30.66 6.52 -10.58
N THR A 331 30.13 7.63 -11.12
CA THR A 331 28.68 7.92 -11.08
C THR A 331 27.87 6.84 -11.80
N VAL A 332 28.27 6.45 -13.00
CA VAL A 332 27.59 5.42 -13.79
C VAL A 332 27.64 4.07 -13.09
N ARG A 333 28.85 3.66 -12.68
CA ARG A 333 29.09 2.39 -11.99
C ARG A 333 28.27 2.25 -10.71
N ILE A 334 28.31 3.25 -9.82
CA ILE A 334 27.56 3.19 -8.55
C ILE A 334 26.07 3.31 -8.78
N SER A 335 25.62 4.12 -9.75
CA SER A 335 24.20 4.18 -10.10
C SER A 335 23.68 2.83 -10.58
N SER A 336 24.45 2.10 -11.39
CA SER A 336 24.08 0.76 -11.86
C SER A 336 24.07 -0.26 -10.72
N LEU A 337 25.06 -0.19 -9.84
CA LEU A 337 25.18 -1.05 -8.66
C LEU A 337 23.97 -0.86 -7.72
N VAL A 338 23.62 0.38 -7.38
CA VAL A 338 22.46 0.70 -6.51
C VAL A 338 21.14 0.24 -7.15
N LYS A 339 20.99 0.37 -8.47
CA LYS A 339 19.79 -0.11 -9.18
C LYS A 339 19.71 -1.64 -9.21
N ALA A 340 20.82 -2.32 -9.41
CA ALA A 340 20.86 -3.79 -9.39
C ALA A 340 20.48 -4.32 -8.01
N GLU A 341 21.09 -3.77 -6.95
CA GLU A 341 20.79 -4.16 -5.57
C GLU A 341 19.34 -3.85 -5.19
N TYR A 342 18.83 -2.69 -5.61
CA TYR A 342 17.42 -2.37 -5.41
C TYR A 342 16.48 -3.39 -6.07
N ALA A 343 16.82 -3.85 -7.28
CA ALA A 343 16.05 -4.88 -7.97
C ALA A 343 16.08 -6.23 -7.23
N GLU A 344 17.24 -6.59 -6.62
CA GLU A 344 17.34 -7.79 -5.76
C GLU A 344 16.48 -7.67 -4.51
N LEU A 345 16.53 -6.51 -3.84
CA LEU A 345 15.67 -6.25 -2.68
C LEU A 345 14.18 -6.31 -3.05
N CYS A 346 13.80 -5.80 -4.22
CA CYS A 346 12.44 -5.95 -4.74
C CYS A 346 12.10 -7.44 -4.95
N ARG A 347 12.95 -8.22 -5.59
CA ARG A 347 12.72 -9.67 -5.78
C ARG A 347 12.56 -10.42 -4.46
N LYS A 348 13.32 -10.04 -3.43
CA LYS A 348 13.30 -10.65 -2.10
C LYS A 348 12.08 -10.26 -1.26
N TYR A 349 11.69 -9.00 -1.29
CA TYR A 349 10.70 -8.45 -0.37
C TYR A 349 9.37 -8.06 -1.01
N ASP A 350 9.24 -8.00 -2.35
CA ASP A 350 7.96 -7.89 -3.04
C ASP A 350 7.31 -9.27 -3.08
N SER A 351 6.80 -9.69 -1.92
CA SER A 351 6.31 -11.03 -1.67
C SER A 351 5.36 -11.04 -0.46
N PRO A 352 4.62 -12.14 -0.21
CA PRO A 352 3.72 -12.26 0.93
C PRO A 352 4.34 -12.04 2.31
N VAL A 353 5.66 -12.15 2.43
CA VAL A 353 6.41 -11.90 3.67
C VAL A 353 6.34 -10.43 4.10
N ASN A 354 6.15 -9.51 3.15
CA ASN A 354 6.05 -8.10 3.45
C ASN A 354 4.59 -7.73 3.80
N PRO A 355 4.32 -7.30 5.04
CA PRO A 355 2.97 -6.99 5.50
C PRO A 355 2.30 -5.85 4.73
N TYR A 356 3.08 -5.01 4.04
CA TYR A 356 2.56 -3.93 3.20
C TYR A 356 1.50 -4.41 2.22
N PHE A 357 1.79 -5.47 1.47
CA PHE A 357 0.93 -5.94 0.38
C PHE A 357 -0.44 -6.39 0.89
N ARG A 358 -0.43 -7.16 1.98
CA ARG A 358 -1.67 -7.59 2.63
C ARG A 358 -2.47 -6.41 3.18
N LYS A 359 -1.81 -5.44 3.82
CA LYS A 359 -2.47 -4.23 4.34
C LYS A 359 -3.02 -3.36 3.21
N ALA A 360 -2.27 -3.21 2.12
CA ALA A 360 -2.72 -2.48 0.93
C ALA A 360 -3.96 -3.15 0.32
N LEU A 361 -3.93 -4.48 0.14
CA LEU A 361 -5.07 -5.23 -0.37
C LEU A 361 -6.31 -5.02 0.51
N VAL A 362 -6.22 -5.30 1.82
CA VAL A 362 -7.35 -5.14 2.74
C VAL A 362 -7.88 -3.70 2.74
N SER A 363 -6.98 -2.70 2.68
CA SER A 363 -7.37 -1.30 2.68
C SER A 363 -8.15 -0.89 1.41
N SER A 364 -8.01 -1.63 0.31
CA SER A 364 -8.72 -1.35 -0.94
C SER A 364 -10.20 -1.74 -0.90
N TYR A 365 -10.59 -2.52 0.10
CA TYR A 365 -12.00 -2.92 0.32
C TYR A 365 -12.67 -2.20 1.50
N ILE A 366 -11.96 -1.32 2.22
CA ILE A 366 -12.54 -0.49 3.28
C ILE A 366 -13.63 0.42 2.66
N TYR A 367 -14.76 0.54 3.37
CA TYR A 367 -15.97 1.27 2.95
C TYR A 367 -16.68 0.68 1.71
N LYS A 368 -16.42 -0.59 1.39
CA LYS A 368 -17.15 -1.32 0.33
C LYS A 368 -18.25 -2.26 0.87
N GLY A 369 -18.60 -2.07 2.11
CA GLY A 369 -19.64 -2.79 2.84
C GLY A 369 -19.07 -3.81 3.84
N PRO A 370 -19.75 -3.99 4.99
CA PRO A 370 -19.21 -4.74 6.13
C PRO A 370 -18.92 -6.21 5.80
N VAL A 371 -19.78 -6.85 5.01
CA VAL A 371 -19.58 -8.25 4.57
C VAL A 371 -18.36 -8.37 3.68
N THR A 372 -18.20 -7.45 2.70
CA THR A 372 -17.04 -7.41 1.80
C THR A 372 -15.74 -7.20 2.57
N GLU A 373 -15.72 -6.23 3.48
CA GLU A 373 -14.54 -5.94 4.31
C GLU A 373 -14.15 -7.12 5.19
N TRP A 374 -15.13 -7.72 5.87
CA TRP A 374 -14.90 -8.87 6.73
C TRP A 374 -14.38 -10.06 5.92
N TYR A 375 -15.04 -10.38 4.80
CA TYR A 375 -14.65 -11.48 3.93
C TYR A 375 -13.20 -11.33 3.44
N VAL A 376 -12.85 -10.16 2.89
CA VAL A 376 -11.49 -9.92 2.39
C VAL A 376 -10.47 -10.00 3.52
N LYS A 377 -10.77 -9.44 4.69
CA LYS A 377 -9.88 -9.47 5.85
C LYS A 377 -9.61 -10.90 6.32
N VAL A 378 -10.65 -11.73 6.40
CA VAL A 378 -10.54 -13.14 6.83
C VAL A 378 -9.85 -13.95 5.74
N LYS A 379 -10.32 -13.90 4.49
CA LYS A 379 -9.74 -14.65 3.37
C LYS A 379 -8.25 -14.31 3.21
N THR A 380 -7.88 -13.03 3.18
CA THR A 380 -6.48 -12.63 3.06
C THR A 380 -5.62 -13.06 4.25
N LYS A 381 -6.22 -13.26 5.43
CA LYS A 381 -5.51 -13.80 6.60
C LYS A 381 -5.28 -15.30 6.52
N MET A 382 -6.25 -16.02 5.99
CA MET A 382 -6.22 -17.49 5.91
C MET A 382 -5.56 -18.00 4.63
N GLU A 383 -5.49 -17.16 3.60
CA GLU A 383 -4.96 -17.53 2.29
C GLU A 383 -3.42 -17.49 2.30
N ASP A 384 -2.80 -18.64 2.19
CA ASP A 384 -1.34 -18.84 2.12
C ASP A 384 -0.85 -19.16 0.71
N SER A 385 -1.76 -19.44 -0.22
CA SER A 385 -1.43 -19.86 -1.58
C SER A 385 -0.89 -18.74 -2.48
N TYR A 386 -1.02 -17.47 -2.11
CA TYR A 386 -0.44 -16.35 -2.88
C TYR A 386 1.07 -16.51 -3.13
N SER A 387 1.79 -17.08 -2.15
CA SER A 387 3.22 -17.38 -2.30
C SER A 387 3.46 -18.41 -3.40
N PHE A 388 2.62 -19.42 -3.47
CA PHE A 388 2.72 -20.47 -4.49
C PHE A 388 2.38 -19.92 -5.89
N PHE A 389 1.26 -19.22 -6.04
CA PHE A 389 0.92 -18.56 -7.30
C PHE A 389 2.05 -17.65 -7.78
N HIS A 390 2.60 -16.81 -6.88
CA HIS A 390 3.71 -15.93 -7.21
C HIS A 390 4.98 -16.68 -7.67
N SER A 391 5.27 -17.85 -7.08
CA SER A 391 6.46 -18.65 -7.39
C SER A 391 6.37 -19.41 -8.72
N VAL A 392 5.15 -19.80 -9.11
CA VAL A 392 4.91 -20.65 -10.29
C VAL A 392 4.60 -19.83 -11.54
N LEU A 393 3.83 -18.75 -11.38
CA LEU A 393 3.41 -17.91 -12.51
C LEU A 393 4.57 -17.09 -13.08
N PRO A 394 4.60 -16.86 -14.40
CA PRO A 394 5.64 -16.07 -15.04
C PRO A 394 5.73 -14.67 -14.41
N ARG A 395 6.95 -14.11 -14.36
CA ARG A 395 7.18 -12.77 -13.80
C ARG A 395 6.86 -11.66 -14.81
N GLU A 396 6.77 -11.97 -16.06
CA GLU A 396 6.44 -11.05 -17.16
C GLU A 396 5.45 -11.69 -18.12
N GLY A 397 4.87 -10.91 -19.01
CA GLY A 397 3.88 -11.38 -19.97
C GLY A 397 2.45 -11.29 -19.44
N ARG A 398 1.52 -11.86 -20.20
CA ARG A 398 0.09 -11.78 -19.90
C ARG A 398 -0.38 -13.00 -19.10
N ILE A 399 -1.09 -12.72 -18.02
CA ILE A 399 -1.79 -13.72 -17.20
C ILE A 399 -3.29 -13.40 -17.27
N THR A 400 -4.11 -14.40 -17.56
CA THR A 400 -5.56 -14.28 -17.52
C THR A 400 -6.10 -15.11 -16.36
N ASP A 401 -6.77 -14.45 -15.41
CA ASP A 401 -7.43 -15.08 -14.26
C ASP A 401 -8.93 -15.21 -14.54
N ILE A 402 -9.41 -16.45 -14.60
CA ILE A 402 -10.81 -16.78 -14.91
C ILE A 402 -11.53 -17.13 -13.61
N GLY A 403 -12.59 -16.37 -13.30
CA GLY A 403 -13.27 -16.44 -12.00
C GLY A 403 -12.58 -15.58 -10.95
N CYS A 404 -12.04 -14.42 -11.35
CA CYS A 404 -11.23 -13.56 -10.49
C CYS A 404 -11.98 -12.96 -9.29
N GLY A 405 -13.32 -13.03 -9.29
CA GLY A 405 -14.16 -12.43 -8.26
C GLY A 405 -13.93 -10.93 -8.13
N MET A 406 -13.59 -10.49 -6.92
CA MET A 406 -13.25 -9.08 -6.67
C MET A 406 -11.77 -8.74 -6.91
N GLY A 407 -10.98 -9.64 -7.53
CA GLY A 407 -9.60 -9.39 -7.95
C GLY A 407 -8.55 -9.45 -6.84
N GLN A 408 -8.80 -10.13 -5.72
CA GLN A 408 -7.88 -10.18 -4.59
C GLN A 408 -6.51 -10.77 -4.96
N MET A 409 -6.50 -11.90 -5.67
CA MET A 409 -5.28 -12.56 -6.13
C MET A 409 -4.57 -11.70 -7.18
N ASP A 410 -5.32 -11.13 -8.13
CA ASP A 410 -4.77 -10.29 -9.20
C ASP A 410 -4.07 -9.06 -8.66
N PHE A 411 -4.68 -8.37 -7.67
CA PHE A 411 -4.03 -7.26 -6.97
C PHE A 411 -2.73 -7.69 -6.30
N MET A 412 -2.73 -8.83 -5.59
CA MET A 412 -1.53 -9.33 -4.93
C MET A 412 -0.42 -9.68 -5.93
N LEU A 413 -0.76 -10.41 -6.99
CA LEU A 413 0.20 -10.82 -8.03
C LEU A 413 0.78 -9.62 -8.78
N SER A 414 -0.05 -8.61 -9.10
CA SER A 414 0.40 -7.37 -9.74
C SER A 414 1.27 -6.52 -8.81
N MET A 415 0.96 -6.45 -7.51
CA MET A 415 1.78 -5.72 -6.55
C MET A 415 3.14 -6.39 -6.30
N TYR A 416 3.22 -7.75 -6.34
CA TYR A 416 4.48 -8.47 -6.17
C TYR A 416 5.39 -8.38 -7.40
N CYS A 417 4.79 -8.24 -8.58
CA CYS A 417 5.53 -8.21 -9.83
C CYS A 417 4.83 -7.30 -10.84
N PRO A 418 5.19 -5.99 -10.86
CA PRO A 418 4.56 -5.00 -11.72
C PRO A 418 4.78 -5.21 -13.23
N GLU A 419 5.68 -6.11 -13.60
CA GLU A 419 5.95 -6.49 -14.99
C GLU A 419 4.89 -7.44 -15.58
N ARG A 420 4.03 -8.00 -14.73
CA ARG A 420 2.88 -8.83 -15.14
C ARG A 420 1.78 -7.97 -15.71
N ARG A 421 1.21 -8.40 -16.83
CA ARG A 421 -0.03 -7.88 -17.38
C ARG A 421 -1.15 -8.84 -17.01
N ILE A 422 -2.04 -8.44 -16.11
CA ILE A 422 -3.08 -9.34 -15.60
C ILE A 422 -4.44 -8.88 -16.09
N ILE A 423 -5.24 -9.85 -16.60
CA ILE A 423 -6.63 -9.64 -16.96
C ILE A 423 -7.47 -10.59 -16.10
N GLY A 424 -8.23 -10.04 -15.16
CA GLY A 424 -9.21 -10.77 -14.37
C GLY A 424 -10.57 -10.77 -15.06
N ILE A 425 -11.19 -11.93 -15.20
CA ILE A 425 -12.51 -12.12 -15.81
C ILE A 425 -13.43 -12.79 -14.80
N ASP A 426 -14.61 -12.20 -14.58
CA ASP A 426 -15.65 -12.81 -13.74
C ASP A 426 -17.04 -12.47 -14.32
N TYR A 427 -18.02 -13.38 -14.18
CA TYR A 427 -19.38 -13.17 -14.66
C TYR A 427 -20.20 -12.21 -13.77
N ASP A 428 -19.81 -12.05 -12.49
CA ASP A 428 -20.51 -11.20 -11.54
C ASP A 428 -20.10 -9.73 -11.70
N ALA A 429 -20.98 -8.97 -12.37
CA ALA A 429 -20.77 -7.56 -12.63
C ALA A 429 -20.59 -6.70 -11.36
N ASP A 430 -21.18 -7.10 -10.22
CA ASP A 430 -21.05 -6.37 -8.97
C ASP A 430 -19.66 -6.60 -8.35
N LYS A 431 -19.12 -7.82 -8.44
CA LYS A 431 -17.74 -8.14 -8.02
C LYS A 431 -16.73 -7.39 -8.88
N ILE A 432 -16.90 -7.42 -10.20
CA ILE A 432 -16.05 -6.68 -11.14
C ILE A 432 -16.11 -5.17 -10.88
N ALA A 433 -17.29 -4.62 -10.61
CA ALA A 433 -17.41 -3.20 -10.26
C ALA A 433 -16.63 -2.85 -8.98
N VAL A 434 -16.63 -3.73 -7.98
CA VAL A 434 -15.81 -3.56 -6.76
C VAL A 434 -14.32 -3.55 -7.09
N ALA A 435 -13.84 -4.46 -7.93
CA ALA A 435 -12.44 -4.52 -8.36
C ALA A 435 -12.04 -3.28 -9.16
N GLN A 436 -12.83 -2.89 -10.16
CA GLN A 436 -12.59 -1.71 -11.01
C GLN A 436 -12.58 -0.38 -10.23
N ASN A 437 -13.31 -0.30 -9.12
CA ASN A 437 -13.33 0.89 -8.24
C ASN A 437 -12.33 0.79 -7.08
N SER A 438 -11.32 -0.08 -7.16
CA SER A 438 -10.23 -0.13 -6.19
C SER A 438 -9.23 1.01 -6.42
N TRP A 439 -8.77 1.65 -5.34
CA TRP A 439 -7.70 2.64 -5.40
C TRP A 439 -6.37 2.03 -5.86
N LEU A 440 -6.15 0.74 -5.62
CA LEU A 440 -4.94 0.02 -6.05
C LEU A 440 -4.81 0.03 -7.57
N LEU A 441 -5.92 -0.10 -8.30
CA LEU A 441 -5.92 -0.13 -9.76
C LEU A 441 -5.29 1.14 -10.39
N LYS A 442 -5.36 2.29 -9.69
CA LYS A 442 -4.71 3.52 -10.13
C LYS A 442 -3.18 3.44 -10.16
N ASN A 443 -2.60 2.52 -9.39
CA ASN A 443 -1.16 2.30 -9.28
C ASN A 443 -0.68 1.06 -10.08
N LEU A 444 -1.60 0.32 -10.69
CA LEU A 444 -1.35 -0.94 -11.39
C LEU A 444 -1.91 -0.85 -12.82
N PRO A 445 -1.23 -0.11 -13.71
CA PRO A 445 -1.75 0.19 -15.06
C PRO A 445 -1.88 -1.04 -15.95
N ASP A 446 -1.15 -2.11 -15.65
CA ASP A 446 -1.16 -3.38 -16.39
C ASP A 446 -2.12 -4.43 -15.79
N LEU A 447 -3.01 -4.02 -14.89
CA LEU A 447 -4.09 -4.83 -14.32
C LEU A 447 -5.44 -4.34 -14.84
N GLU A 448 -6.21 -5.25 -15.43
CA GLU A 448 -7.54 -4.99 -15.99
C GLU A 448 -8.57 -6.00 -15.47
N PHE A 449 -9.82 -5.55 -15.26
CA PHE A 449 -10.93 -6.43 -14.90
C PHE A 449 -12.06 -6.33 -15.92
N ARG A 450 -12.57 -7.49 -16.38
CA ARG A 450 -13.63 -7.62 -17.37
C ARG A 450 -14.78 -8.44 -16.82
N CYS A 451 -16.01 -7.98 -17.07
CA CYS A 451 -17.20 -8.78 -16.80
C CYS A 451 -17.46 -9.69 -18.01
N GLY A 452 -17.52 -11.00 -17.78
CA GLY A 452 -17.77 -11.97 -18.84
C GLY A 452 -17.97 -13.39 -18.33
N ASN A 453 -18.82 -14.15 -19.03
CA ASN A 453 -19.01 -15.57 -18.74
C ASN A 453 -17.82 -16.35 -19.30
N ALA A 454 -17.13 -17.11 -18.45
CA ALA A 454 -15.96 -17.93 -18.83
C ALA A 454 -16.22 -18.89 -19.99
N SER A 455 -17.46 -19.39 -20.12
CA SER A 455 -17.85 -20.32 -21.19
C SER A 455 -17.99 -19.64 -22.56
N GLU A 456 -18.24 -18.33 -22.61
CA GLU A 456 -18.63 -17.61 -23.83
C GLU A 456 -17.68 -16.48 -24.22
N CYS A 457 -17.06 -15.81 -23.21
CA CYS A 457 -16.23 -14.63 -23.46
C CYS A 457 -14.99 -14.97 -24.31
N GLU A 458 -14.53 -14.02 -25.09
CA GLU A 458 -13.28 -14.12 -25.84
C GLU A 458 -12.09 -14.10 -24.86
N LEU A 459 -11.26 -15.15 -24.92
CA LEU A 459 -10.04 -15.25 -24.13
C LEU A 459 -8.87 -14.65 -24.92
N PRO A 460 -8.07 -13.75 -24.28
CA PRO A 460 -6.87 -13.24 -24.91
C PRO A 460 -5.75 -14.27 -24.92
N GLU A 461 -4.86 -14.21 -25.91
CA GLU A 461 -3.61 -14.99 -25.88
C GLU A 461 -2.80 -14.64 -24.64
N SER A 462 -2.35 -15.67 -23.90
CA SER A 462 -1.74 -15.47 -22.57
C SER A 462 -0.55 -16.40 -22.33
N ASN A 463 0.41 -15.93 -21.53
CA ASN A 463 1.52 -16.74 -21.04
C ASN A 463 1.08 -17.68 -19.91
N ALA A 464 0.00 -17.32 -19.21
CA ALA A 464 -0.61 -18.20 -18.23
C ALA A 464 -2.11 -17.94 -18.13
N PHE A 465 -2.88 -19.01 -17.92
CA PHE A 465 -4.25 -18.94 -17.45
C PHE A 465 -4.31 -19.43 -16.00
N VAL A 466 -5.08 -18.75 -15.18
CA VAL A 466 -5.36 -19.15 -13.80
C VAL A 466 -6.85 -19.40 -13.67
N ILE A 467 -7.20 -20.52 -13.03
CA ILE A 467 -8.57 -20.91 -12.71
C ILE A 467 -8.55 -21.34 -11.25
N SER A 468 -9.02 -20.47 -10.36
CA SER A 468 -8.93 -20.71 -8.92
C SER A 468 -10.30 -20.71 -8.27
N ASP A 469 -10.65 -21.84 -7.62
CA ASP A 469 -11.87 -22.01 -6.83
C ASP A 469 -13.16 -21.67 -7.63
N MET A 470 -13.17 -21.97 -8.94
CA MET A 470 -14.33 -21.66 -9.78
C MET A 470 -14.76 -22.83 -10.69
N LEU A 471 -13.86 -23.78 -11.00
CA LEU A 471 -14.14 -24.83 -11.98
C LEU A 471 -15.30 -25.71 -11.54
N HIS A 472 -15.44 -25.97 -10.25
CA HIS A 472 -16.50 -26.76 -9.64
C HIS A 472 -17.93 -26.17 -9.78
N TYR A 473 -18.05 -24.90 -10.21
CA TYR A 473 -19.36 -24.29 -10.53
C TYR A 473 -19.84 -24.62 -11.95
N LEU A 474 -18.98 -25.17 -12.79
CA LEU A 474 -19.29 -25.57 -14.15
C LEU A 474 -19.68 -27.05 -14.21
N ASP A 475 -20.57 -27.39 -15.14
CA ASP A 475 -20.81 -28.78 -15.45
C ASP A 475 -19.56 -29.44 -16.07
N PRO A 476 -19.47 -30.79 -16.05
CA PRO A 476 -18.29 -31.49 -16.53
C PRO A 476 -17.89 -31.19 -17.98
N GLN A 477 -18.83 -30.93 -18.85
CA GLN A 477 -18.55 -30.63 -20.27
C GLN A 477 -18.00 -29.20 -20.41
N ALA A 478 -18.58 -28.24 -19.69
CA ALA A 478 -18.10 -26.87 -19.65
C ALA A 478 -16.71 -26.73 -19.04
N GLN A 479 -16.36 -27.56 -18.02
CA GLN A 479 -15.01 -27.64 -17.47
C GLN A 479 -13.98 -28.01 -18.54
N GLU A 480 -14.23 -29.07 -19.28
CA GLU A 480 -13.34 -29.52 -20.36
C GLU A 480 -13.25 -28.49 -21.49
N ALA A 481 -14.37 -27.93 -21.91
CA ALA A 481 -14.42 -26.90 -22.95
C ALA A 481 -13.61 -25.66 -22.56
N LEU A 482 -13.70 -25.22 -21.29
CA LEU A 482 -12.92 -24.06 -20.78
C LEU A 482 -11.42 -24.36 -20.84
N ILE A 483 -10.96 -25.52 -20.33
CA ILE A 483 -9.53 -25.87 -20.35
C ILE A 483 -9.02 -25.97 -21.80
N ARG A 484 -9.78 -26.51 -22.70
CA ARG A 484 -9.45 -26.58 -24.15
C ARG A 484 -9.29 -25.18 -24.75
N ARG A 485 -10.23 -24.28 -24.51
CA ARG A 485 -10.15 -22.88 -24.95
C ARG A 485 -8.94 -22.15 -24.38
N CYS A 486 -8.59 -22.40 -23.11
CA CYS A 486 -7.37 -21.86 -22.52
C CYS A 486 -6.12 -22.41 -23.22
N ALA A 487 -6.08 -23.70 -23.51
CA ALA A 487 -4.95 -24.32 -24.21
C ALA A 487 -4.76 -23.79 -25.64
N GLU A 488 -5.85 -23.53 -26.39
CA GLU A 488 -5.83 -22.91 -27.72
C GLU A 488 -5.29 -21.47 -27.71
N LYS A 489 -5.43 -20.76 -26.60
CA LYS A 489 -4.98 -19.37 -26.42
C LYS A 489 -3.67 -19.25 -25.62
N LEU A 490 -3.06 -20.38 -25.30
CA LEU A 490 -1.82 -20.41 -24.55
C LEU A 490 -0.62 -20.12 -25.46
N LEU A 491 0.18 -19.14 -25.11
CA LEU A 491 1.41 -18.81 -25.84
C LEU A 491 2.47 -19.92 -25.66
N PRO A 492 3.42 -20.10 -26.61
CA PRO A 492 4.48 -21.08 -26.50
C PRO A 492 5.23 -20.99 -25.15
N GLY A 493 5.40 -22.14 -24.49
CA GLY A 493 6.02 -22.22 -23.17
C GLY A 493 5.13 -21.75 -22.02
N GLY A 494 3.87 -21.44 -22.29
CA GLY A 494 2.91 -21.02 -21.28
C GLY A 494 2.38 -22.16 -20.42
N MET A 495 1.46 -21.81 -19.49
CA MET A 495 0.87 -22.75 -18.55
C MET A 495 -0.60 -22.45 -18.24
N ILE A 496 -1.35 -23.48 -17.85
CA ILE A 496 -2.64 -23.34 -17.18
C ILE A 496 -2.47 -23.80 -15.73
N LEU A 497 -2.81 -22.94 -14.78
CA LEU A 497 -2.75 -23.23 -13.35
C LEU A 497 -4.18 -23.31 -12.81
N VAL A 498 -4.61 -24.50 -12.45
CA VAL A 498 -5.91 -24.74 -11.85
C VAL A 498 -5.74 -25.02 -10.36
N ARG A 499 -6.52 -24.36 -9.52
CA ARG A 499 -6.69 -24.68 -8.11
C ARG A 499 -8.16 -25.02 -7.89
N ASP A 500 -8.42 -26.24 -7.43
CA ASP A 500 -9.78 -26.66 -7.05
C ASP A 500 -9.72 -27.79 -6.04
N SER A 501 -10.86 -28.12 -5.42
CA SER A 501 -10.99 -29.29 -4.57
C SER A 501 -11.00 -30.56 -5.39
N ASP A 502 -10.18 -31.54 -4.97
CA ASP A 502 -10.15 -32.86 -5.57
C ASP A 502 -11.29 -33.74 -5.03
N SER A 503 -12.12 -34.27 -5.94
CA SER A 503 -13.23 -35.16 -5.57
C SER A 503 -12.79 -36.52 -5.02
N GLU A 504 -11.55 -36.93 -5.26
CA GLU A 504 -10.98 -38.20 -4.76
C GLU A 504 -10.46 -38.06 -3.30
N ASN A 505 -10.32 -36.83 -2.77
CA ASN A 505 -9.86 -36.56 -1.40
C ASN A 505 -11.04 -36.42 -0.41
N ALA A 506 -11.57 -37.56 0.04
CA ALA A 506 -12.78 -37.65 0.88
C ALA A 506 -12.71 -36.92 2.25
N LYS A 507 -11.52 -36.74 2.85
CA LYS A 507 -11.37 -36.11 4.16
C LYS A 507 -11.45 -34.57 4.12
N GLY A 508 -10.88 -33.96 3.10
CA GLY A 508 -10.92 -32.50 2.92
C GLY A 508 -12.23 -32.01 2.31
N GLN A 509 -12.93 -32.86 1.54
CA GLN A 509 -14.14 -32.51 0.79
C GLN A 509 -15.29 -32.00 1.66
N LYS A 510 -15.48 -32.55 2.89
CA LYS A 510 -16.51 -32.10 3.81
C LYS A 510 -16.27 -30.67 4.33
N VAL A 511 -15.02 -30.29 4.57
CA VAL A 511 -14.65 -28.95 5.06
C VAL A 511 -14.81 -27.95 3.93
N THR A 512 -14.38 -28.29 2.71
CA THR A 512 -14.52 -27.41 1.53
C THR A 512 -15.97 -27.26 1.13
N ALA A 513 -16.76 -28.33 1.08
CA ALA A 513 -18.19 -28.25 0.79
C ALA A 513 -18.95 -27.42 1.83
N LEU A 514 -18.60 -27.52 3.12
CA LEU A 514 -19.17 -26.68 4.18
C LEU A 514 -18.79 -25.20 4.02
N SER A 515 -17.55 -24.89 3.66
CA SER A 515 -17.10 -23.51 3.44
C SER A 515 -17.78 -22.91 2.19
N GLU A 516 -17.98 -23.69 1.13
CA GLU A 516 -18.71 -23.27 -0.07
C GLU A 516 -20.21 -23.09 0.18
N VAL A 517 -20.85 -23.99 0.93
CA VAL A 517 -22.24 -23.82 1.35
C VAL A 517 -22.40 -22.57 2.24
N PHE A 518 -21.43 -22.30 3.11
CA PHE A 518 -21.44 -21.10 3.93
C PHE A 518 -21.30 -19.83 3.09
N SER A 519 -20.38 -19.81 2.13
CA SER A 519 -20.15 -18.65 1.26
C SER A 519 -21.30 -18.42 0.26
N THR A 520 -21.91 -19.48 -0.25
CA THR A 520 -22.99 -19.40 -1.24
C THR A 520 -24.36 -19.19 -0.60
N ARG A 521 -24.74 -19.99 0.41
CA ARG A 521 -26.09 -19.98 0.99
C ARG A 521 -26.28 -19.03 2.16
N ILE A 522 -25.26 -18.86 3.01
CA ILE A 522 -25.37 -18.02 4.23
C ILE A 522 -24.93 -16.59 3.93
N LEU A 523 -23.81 -16.40 3.25
CA LEU A 523 -23.31 -15.06 2.90
C LEU A 523 -23.84 -14.54 1.58
N ALA A 524 -24.50 -15.37 0.76
CA ALA A 524 -24.94 -15.04 -0.62
C ALA A 524 -23.81 -14.39 -1.46
N PHE A 525 -22.56 -14.75 -1.16
CA PHE A 525 -21.39 -14.14 -1.75
C PHE A 525 -21.09 -14.68 -3.15
N ASN A 526 -21.36 -15.98 -3.37
CA ASN A 526 -21.29 -16.62 -4.67
C ASN A 526 -22.71 -16.98 -5.14
N ARG A 527 -23.07 -16.56 -6.34
CA ARG A 527 -24.37 -16.85 -6.95
C ARG A 527 -24.23 -18.12 -7.79
N THR A 528 -24.63 -19.28 -7.26
CA THR A 528 -24.70 -20.52 -8.04
C THR A 528 -26.15 -20.99 -8.12
N GLN A 529 -26.56 -21.49 -9.30
CA GLN A 529 -27.88 -22.09 -9.52
C GLN A 529 -27.83 -23.62 -9.70
N GLY A 530 -26.61 -24.23 -9.67
CA GLY A 530 -26.37 -25.66 -9.95
C GLY A 530 -25.73 -26.43 -8.79
N GLU A 531 -25.61 -27.74 -8.99
CA GLU A 531 -24.83 -28.63 -8.13
C GLU A 531 -23.33 -28.36 -8.29
N LEU A 532 -22.56 -28.58 -7.22
CA LEU A 532 -21.10 -28.43 -7.24
C LEU A 532 -20.47 -29.67 -7.89
N ASN A 533 -19.71 -29.49 -8.95
CA ASN A 533 -19.04 -30.55 -9.73
C ASN A 533 -17.53 -30.50 -9.52
N PHE A 534 -17.05 -31.08 -8.42
CA PHE A 534 -15.61 -31.16 -8.17
C PHE A 534 -14.92 -32.09 -9.17
N ILE A 535 -13.80 -31.64 -9.74
CA ILE A 535 -13.04 -32.41 -10.71
C ILE A 535 -12.16 -33.43 -10.00
N SER A 536 -12.05 -34.66 -10.57
CA SER A 536 -11.12 -35.66 -10.07
C SER A 536 -9.74 -35.51 -10.71
N HIS A 537 -8.70 -35.99 -9.99
CA HIS A 537 -7.34 -36.04 -10.52
C HIS A 537 -7.28 -36.75 -11.87
N SER A 538 -7.86 -37.96 -11.97
CA SER A 538 -7.88 -38.78 -13.18
C SER A 538 -8.55 -38.07 -14.36
N ARG A 539 -9.62 -37.32 -14.10
CA ARG A 539 -10.30 -36.55 -15.12
C ARG A 539 -9.48 -35.37 -15.62
N MET A 540 -8.83 -34.61 -14.70
CA MET A 540 -7.96 -33.50 -15.06
C MET A 540 -6.79 -33.98 -15.92
N GLU A 541 -6.21 -35.15 -15.61
CA GLU A 541 -5.14 -35.78 -16.39
C GLU A 541 -5.60 -36.14 -17.80
N THR A 542 -6.81 -36.71 -17.91
CA THR A 542 -7.41 -37.02 -19.21
C THR A 542 -7.61 -35.77 -20.06
N ILE A 543 -8.15 -34.71 -19.48
CA ILE A 543 -8.35 -33.43 -20.17
C ILE A 543 -7.01 -32.84 -20.61
N ALA A 544 -6.02 -32.80 -19.70
CA ALA A 544 -4.68 -32.28 -20.02
C ALA A 544 -4.05 -33.05 -21.21
N SER A 545 -4.12 -34.37 -21.19
CA SER A 545 -3.60 -35.23 -22.26
C SER A 545 -4.31 -34.97 -23.59
N THR A 546 -5.63 -34.77 -23.58
CA THR A 546 -6.44 -34.50 -24.78
C THR A 546 -6.05 -33.19 -25.45
N VAL A 547 -5.65 -32.17 -24.68
CA VAL A 547 -5.19 -30.87 -25.19
C VAL A 547 -3.67 -30.81 -25.40
N GLY A 548 -2.95 -31.92 -25.24
CA GLY A 548 -1.50 -32.00 -25.47
C GLY A 548 -0.63 -31.39 -24.38
N LEU A 549 -1.17 -31.19 -23.17
CA LEU A 549 -0.45 -30.63 -22.03
C LEU A 549 -0.04 -31.73 -21.04
N LYS A 550 1.14 -31.55 -20.41
CA LYS A 550 1.62 -32.40 -19.31
C LYS A 550 1.15 -31.81 -17.99
N MET A 551 0.57 -32.68 -17.15
CA MET A 551 0.09 -32.30 -15.82
C MET A 551 1.15 -32.55 -14.74
N THR A 552 1.33 -31.59 -13.87
CA THR A 552 2.04 -31.74 -12.59
C THR A 552 1.09 -31.35 -11.47
N VAL A 553 1.06 -32.13 -10.40
CA VAL A 553 0.14 -31.94 -9.28
C VAL A 553 0.89 -31.57 -8.02
N ARG A 554 0.34 -30.62 -7.27
CA ARG A 554 0.77 -30.32 -5.92
C ARG A 554 -0.44 -30.25 -5.01
N SER A 555 -0.55 -31.17 -4.08
CA SER A 555 -1.55 -31.13 -3.01
C SER A 555 -1.11 -30.18 -1.89
N ASN A 556 -2.05 -29.46 -1.31
CA ASN A 556 -1.79 -28.63 -0.14
C ASN A 556 -2.17 -29.44 1.10
N ASP A 557 -1.18 -29.99 1.81
CA ASP A 557 -1.38 -31.02 2.84
C ASP A 557 -1.95 -30.50 4.18
N ALA A 558 -2.19 -29.20 4.33
CA ALA A 558 -2.31 -28.67 5.68
C ALA A 558 -3.74 -28.64 6.26
N VAL A 559 -4.79 -28.27 5.53
CA VAL A 559 -6.16 -28.13 6.12
C VAL A 559 -7.30 -28.26 5.11
N THR A 560 -7.07 -28.01 3.81
CA THR A 560 -8.10 -28.03 2.77
C THR A 560 -7.82 -29.06 1.71
N SER A 561 -8.88 -29.56 1.02
CA SER A 561 -8.73 -30.48 -0.13
C SER A 561 -8.25 -29.83 -1.41
N ASN A 562 -7.82 -28.55 -1.35
CA ASN A 562 -7.42 -27.81 -2.54
C ASN A 562 -6.14 -28.37 -3.15
N THR A 563 -6.23 -28.75 -4.40
CA THR A 563 -5.14 -29.30 -5.20
C THR A 563 -4.79 -28.32 -6.32
N PHE A 564 -3.49 -28.17 -6.58
CA PHE A 564 -2.99 -27.37 -7.69
C PHE A 564 -2.64 -28.29 -8.85
N TYR A 565 -3.24 -28.07 -9.99
CA TYR A 565 -2.92 -28.73 -11.25
C TYR A 565 -2.18 -27.73 -12.15
N ILE A 566 -0.95 -28.04 -12.52
CA ILE A 566 -0.12 -27.24 -13.40
C ILE A 566 -0.03 -27.96 -14.73
N LEU A 567 -0.65 -27.38 -15.76
CA LEU A 567 -0.67 -27.94 -17.11
C LEU A 567 0.30 -27.13 -17.99
N LYS A 568 1.27 -27.81 -18.62
CA LYS A 568 2.30 -27.18 -19.47
C LYS A 568 2.49 -28.00 -20.76
N PHE A 569 2.93 -27.32 -21.84
CA PHE A 569 3.37 -28.00 -23.05
C PHE A 569 4.56 -28.92 -22.82
#